data_e845e02ac9eeb71186edc0beba22d802
#
_entry.id   e845e02ac9eeb71186edc0beba22d802
#
_cell.length_a   1.000
_cell.length_b   1.000
_cell.length_c   1.000
_cell.angle_alpha   90.00
_cell.angle_beta   90.00
_cell.angle_gamma   90.00
#
_symmetry.space_group_name_H-M   'P 1'
#
loop_
_entity.id
_entity.type
_entity.pdbx_description
1 polymer ?
#
loop_
_entity_poly.entity_id
_entity_poly.type
_entity_poly.pdbx_seq_one_letter_code
_entity_poly.pdbx_strand_id
1 'polypeptide(L)'
;RGGHHEIARAYVLYRERRTQERARQAEQQSPVVSAPLLHVLDGGERVVLDSRRLQALIESACVNLGADVKAEPIVTETMRNLYDGVPMDEVYKASILAARTLIEKDPDYTYATARLLLHTIVREVLGREVTQDGMAEAYIEYFPQFIKKGVDNDLLDERLMQYDLQRLGAALKAERDLKFDYLGLQT
;
A
#
# COMPACT_ATOMS: atom_id res chain seq x y z
N ARG A 1 -11.43 11.53 47.85
CA ARG A 1 -10.50 10.85 46.88
C ARG A 1 -11.20 9.78 46.02
N GLY A 2 -12.56 9.79 45.90
CA GLY A 2 -13.34 8.75 45.17
C GLY A 2 -13.88 9.14 43.77
N GLY A 3 -13.95 10.43 43.44
CA GLY A 3 -14.68 10.88 42.25
C GLY A 3 -14.08 10.55 40.88
N HIS A 4 -12.78 10.43 40.78
CA HIS A 4 -12.11 10.12 39.52
C HIS A 4 -12.28 8.66 39.07
N HIS A 5 -12.45 7.75 40.02
CA HIS A 5 -12.63 6.33 39.73
C HIS A 5 -14.03 6.01 39.18
N GLU A 6 -15.05 6.74 39.64
CA GLU A 6 -16.42 6.59 39.14
C GLU A 6 -16.60 7.14 37.74
N ILE A 7 -15.97 8.28 37.43
CA ILE A 7 -15.98 8.88 36.11
C ILE A 7 -15.27 7.99 35.08
N ALA A 8 -14.11 7.44 35.44
CA ALA A 8 -13.37 6.52 34.57
C ALA A 8 -14.18 5.24 34.30
N ARG A 9 -14.83 4.69 35.34
CA ARG A 9 -15.69 3.49 35.22
C ARG A 9 -16.92 3.76 34.37
N ALA A 10 -17.56 4.91 34.54
CA ALA A 10 -18.70 5.34 33.72
C ALA A 10 -18.33 5.52 32.25
N TYR A 11 -17.13 6.05 31.96
CA TYR A 11 -16.62 6.21 30.61
C TYR A 11 -16.33 4.87 29.92
N VAL A 12 -15.72 3.91 30.63
CA VAL A 12 -15.47 2.55 30.11
C VAL A 12 -16.81 1.85 29.80
N LEU A 13 -17.78 1.89 30.71
CA LEU A 13 -19.10 1.30 30.49
C LEU A 13 -19.87 1.97 29.35
N TYR A 14 -19.75 3.29 29.18
CA TYR A 14 -20.34 4.01 28.05
C TYR A 14 -19.72 3.57 26.72
N ARG A 15 -18.40 3.42 26.68
CA ARG A 15 -17.67 2.96 25.48
C ARG A 15 -18.04 1.52 25.11
N GLU A 16 -18.15 0.62 26.09
CA GLU A 16 -18.58 -0.76 25.87
C GLU A 16 -20.02 -0.85 25.37
N ARG A 17 -20.95 -0.09 25.97
CA ARG A 17 -22.34 -0.02 25.48
C ARG A 17 -22.44 0.46 24.05
N ARG A 18 -21.71 1.50 23.68
CA ARG A 18 -21.69 2.03 22.31
C ARG A 18 -21.08 1.04 21.31
N THR A 19 -20.08 0.28 21.72
CA THR A 19 -19.50 -0.79 20.90
C THR A 19 -20.50 -1.94 20.71
N GLN A 20 -21.22 -2.33 21.75
CA GLN A 20 -22.26 -3.36 21.68
C GLN A 20 -23.50 -2.91 20.89
N GLU A 21 -23.90 -1.65 21.00
CA GLU A 21 -24.99 -1.08 20.20
C GLU A 21 -24.65 -1.03 18.71
N ARG A 22 -23.39 -0.67 18.36
CA ARG A 22 -22.90 -0.72 16.97
C ARG A 22 -22.83 -2.16 16.44
N ALA A 23 -22.40 -3.11 17.25
CA ALA A 23 -22.38 -4.53 16.89
C ALA A 23 -23.81 -5.06 16.66
N ARG A 24 -24.77 -4.75 17.53
CA ARG A 24 -26.19 -5.11 17.37
C ARG A 24 -26.85 -4.45 16.16
N GLN A 25 -26.54 -3.19 15.88
CA GLN A 25 -27.02 -2.49 14.68
C GLN A 25 -26.42 -3.08 13.40
N ALA A 26 -25.17 -3.54 13.42
CA ALA A 26 -24.54 -4.24 12.32
C ALA A 26 -25.15 -5.64 12.09
N GLU A 27 -25.54 -6.37 13.16
CA GLU A 27 -26.21 -7.67 13.05
C GLU A 27 -27.68 -7.57 12.58
N GLN A 28 -28.37 -6.47 12.92
CA GLN A 28 -29.78 -6.25 12.52
C GLN A 28 -29.91 -5.63 11.12
N GLN A 29 -28.82 -5.12 10.54
CA GLN A 29 -28.77 -4.63 9.17
C GLN A 29 -28.09 -5.65 8.26
N SER A 30 -28.65 -6.85 8.18
CA SER A 30 -28.41 -7.73 7.04
C SER A 30 -29.61 -7.67 6.09
N PRO A 31 -29.63 -6.67 5.17
CA PRO A 31 -30.15 -6.91 3.86
C PRO A 31 -28.96 -7.18 2.94
N VAL A 32 -29.17 -7.98 1.94
CA VAL A 32 -28.33 -8.03 0.72
C VAL A 32 -28.41 -6.65 0.07
N VAL A 33 -27.67 -5.70 0.63
CA VAL A 33 -27.43 -4.40 0.03
C VAL A 33 -26.06 -4.51 -0.58
N SER A 34 -25.98 -4.42 -1.90
CA SER A 34 -24.75 -4.13 -2.63
C SER A 34 -23.95 -3.13 -1.82
N ALA A 35 -22.74 -3.50 -1.40
CA ALA A 35 -21.87 -2.59 -0.68
C ALA A 35 -21.84 -1.27 -1.46
N PRO A 36 -22.02 -0.10 -0.82
CA PRO A 36 -22.03 1.17 -1.53
C PRO A 36 -20.75 1.26 -2.36
N LEU A 37 -20.90 1.54 -3.67
CA LEU A 37 -19.78 1.70 -4.56
C LEU A 37 -18.95 2.88 -4.06
N LEU A 38 -17.77 2.58 -3.56
CA LEU A 38 -16.83 3.61 -3.09
C LEU A 38 -16.19 4.26 -4.32
N HIS A 39 -16.24 5.58 -4.38
CA HIS A 39 -15.56 6.34 -5.43
C HIS A 39 -14.23 6.88 -4.90
N VAL A 40 -13.28 7.01 -5.81
CA VAL A 40 -11.96 7.60 -5.56
C VAL A 40 -11.68 8.69 -6.59
N LEU A 41 -10.76 9.58 -6.25
CA LEU A 41 -10.24 10.59 -7.18
C LEU A 41 -8.92 10.07 -7.75
N ASP A 42 -8.89 9.75 -9.04
CA ASP A 42 -7.68 9.34 -9.76
C ASP A 42 -7.42 10.31 -10.92
N GLY A 43 -6.25 10.96 -10.91
CA GLY A 43 -5.92 11.98 -11.91
C GLY A 43 -6.90 13.18 -11.96
N GLY A 44 -7.65 13.41 -10.87
CA GLY A 44 -8.68 14.47 -10.79
C GLY A 44 -10.07 14.01 -11.25
N GLU A 45 -10.22 12.80 -11.75
CA GLU A 45 -11.50 12.20 -12.12
C GLU A 45 -12.06 11.35 -10.97
N ARG A 46 -13.39 11.39 -10.82
CA ARG A 46 -14.08 10.55 -9.85
C ARG A 46 -14.47 9.23 -10.48
N VAL A 47 -13.81 8.16 -10.07
CA VAL A 47 -14.00 6.80 -10.58
C VAL A 47 -14.43 5.84 -9.46
N VAL A 48 -15.08 4.75 -9.82
CA VAL A 48 -15.41 3.69 -8.85
C VAL A 48 -14.13 2.96 -8.46
N LEU A 49 -13.87 2.80 -7.16
CA LEU A 49 -12.74 2.02 -6.67
C LEU A 49 -12.88 0.55 -7.11
N ASP A 50 -11.92 0.07 -7.86
CA ASP A 50 -11.79 -1.36 -8.14
C ASP A 50 -11.19 -2.07 -6.92
N SER A 51 -12.07 -2.49 -6.01
CA SER A 51 -11.68 -3.19 -4.79
C SER A 51 -11.03 -4.55 -5.08
N ARG A 52 -11.35 -5.19 -6.21
CA ARG A 52 -10.70 -6.47 -6.61
C ARG A 52 -9.24 -6.23 -7.00
N ARG A 53 -8.99 -5.16 -7.74
CA ARG A 53 -7.63 -4.77 -8.13
C ARG A 53 -6.79 -4.41 -6.91
N LEU A 54 -7.35 -3.64 -5.96
CA LEU A 54 -6.69 -3.31 -4.71
C LEU A 54 -6.40 -4.58 -3.89
N GLN A 55 -7.34 -5.49 -3.79
CA GLN A 55 -7.15 -6.78 -3.11
C GLN A 55 -6.03 -7.59 -3.77
N ALA A 56 -6.05 -7.72 -5.11
CA ALA A 56 -5.02 -8.44 -5.85
C ALA A 56 -3.62 -7.84 -5.65
N LEU A 57 -3.51 -6.51 -5.57
CA LEU A 57 -2.26 -5.82 -5.25
C LEU A 57 -1.75 -6.21 -3.86
N ILE A 58 -2.63 -6.17 -2.85
CA ILE A 58 -2.26 -6.54 -1.47
C ILE A 58 -1.91 -8.03 -1.38
N GLU A 59 -2.66 -8.90 -2.06
CA GLU A 59 -2.34 -10.32 -2.15
C GLU A 59 -0.97 -10.57 -2.77
N SER A 60 -0.65 -9.89 -3.88
CA SER A 60 0.66 -10.00 -4.54
C SER A 60 1.81 -9.56 -3.63
N ALA A 61 1.59 -8.55 -2.80
CA ALA A 61 2.58 -8.09 -1.82
C ALA A 61 2.87 -9.14 -0.73
N CYS A 62 1.93 -10.02 -0.43
CA CYS A 62 2.06 -11.08 0.57
C CYS A 62 2.62 -12.41 0.00
N VAL A 63 2.77 -12.54 -1.32
CA VAL A 63 3.23 -13.78 -1.97
C VAL A 63 4.63 -14.17 -1.52
N ASN A 64 4.83 -15.49 -1.25
CA ASN A 64 6.12 -16.05 -0.83
C ASN A 64 6.70 -15.46 0.47
N LEU A 65 5.85 -14.96 1.35
CA LEU A 65 6.20 -14.60 2.74
C LEU A 65 5.75 -15.72 3.71
N GLY A 66 6.02 -15.54 5.01
CA GLY A 66 5.65 -16.50 6.03
C GLY A 66 4.18 -16.94 5.98
N ALA A 67 3.90 -18.17 6.44
CA ALA A 67 2.56 -18.75 6.38
C ALA A 67 1.50 -17.94 7.15
N ASP A 68 1.92 -17.13 8.11
CA ASP A 68 1.07 -16.29 8.94
C ASP A 68 0.81 -14.90 8.34
N VAL A 69 1.54 -14.52 7.26
CA VAL A 69 1.31 -13.28 6.53
C VAL A 69 0.10 -13.42 5.62
N LYS A 70 -0.99 -12.76 5.98
CA LYS A 70 -2.26 -12.78 5.24
C LYS A 70 -2.58 -11.41 4.66
N ALA A 71 -3.14 -11.39 3.46
CA ALA A 71 -3.62 -10.18 2.82
C ALA A 71 -4.93 -9.65 3.43
N GLU A 72 -5.80 -10.57 3.90
CA GLU A 72 -7.14 -10.24 4.40
C GLU A 72 -7.17 -9.17 5.51
N PRO A 73 -6.32 -9.23 6.56
CA PRO A 73 -6.29 -8.18 7.57
C PRO A 73 -5.89 -6.82 7.01
N ILE A 74 -4.98 -6.78 6.02
CA ILE A 74 -4.56 -5.54 5.36
C ILE A 74 -5.73 -4.97 4.55
N VAL A 75 -6.39 -5.80 3.74
CA VAL A 75 -7.55 -5.39 2.93
C VAL A 75 -8.65 -4.85 3.83
N THR A 76 -9.01 -5.58 4.89
CA THR A 76 -10.07 -5.19 5.82
C THR A 76 -9.79 -3.84 6.48
N GLU A 77 -8.58 -3.65 7.00
CA GLU A 77 -8.20 -2.40 7.65
C GLU A 77 -8.08 -1.25 6.65
N THR A 78 -7.57 -1.52 5.44
CA THR A 78 -7.55 -0.53 4.36
C THR A 78 -8.96 -0.04 4.04
N MET A 79 -9.87 -0.95 3.69
CA MET A 79 -11.26 -0.60 3.33
C MET A 79 -12.00 0.13 4.45
N ARG A 80 -11.71 -0.20 5.69
CA ARG A 80 -12.31 0.45 6.87
C ARG A 80 -11.92 1.92 7.01
N ASN A 81 -10.73 2.29 6.53
CA ASN A 81 -10.19 3.65 6.65
C ASN A 81 -10.52 4.53 5.43
N LEU A 82 -11.11 3.96 4.37
CA LEU A 82 -11.49 4.72 3.18
C LEU A 82 -12.83 5.45 3.36
N TYR A 83 -12.98 6.56 2.67
CA TYR A 83 -14.21 7.33 2.53
C TYR A 83 -14.48 7.65 1.07
N ASP A 84 -15.74 7.95 0.73
CA ASP A 84 -16.14 8.24 -0.65
C ASP A 84 -15.50 9.55 -1.16
N GLY A 85 -14.87 9.49 -2.33
CA GLY A 85 -14.10 10.60 -2.90
C GLY A 85 -12.65 10.70 -2.40
N VAL A 86 -12.12 9.68 -1.69
CA VAL A 86 -10.72 9.64 -1.28
C VAL A 86 -9.77 9.66 -2.49
N PRO A 87 -8.67 10.43 -2.47
CA PRO A 87 -7.64 10.36 -3.51
C PRO A 87 -7.03 8.97 -3.62
N MET A 88 -6.73 8.51 -4.85
CA MET A 88 -6.17 7.16 -5.07
C MET A 88 -4.83 6.97 -4.35
N ASP A 89 -4.01 8.01 -4.24
CA ASP A 89 -2.75 7.94 -3.50
C ASP A 89 -2.97 7.69 -1.99
N GLU A 90 -4.07 8.21 -1.43
CA GLU A 90 -4.44 7.94 -0.04
C GLU A 90 -4.94 6.50 0.15
N VAL A 91 -5.55 5.88 -0.87
CA VAL A 91 -5.90 4.45 -0.84
C VAL A 91 -4.64 3.60 -0.69
N TYR A 92 -3.59 3.89 -1.48
CA TYR A 92 -2.32 3.17 -1.36
C TYR A 92 -1.63 3.44 -0.02
N LYS A 93 -1.61 4.67 0.46
CA LYS A 93 -1.09 4.99 1.80
C LYS A 93 -1.82 4.25 2.91
N ALA A 94 -3.15 4.16 2.82
CA ALA A 94 -3.96 3.40 3.77
C ALA A 94 -3.56 1.92 3.80
N SER A 95 -3.28 1.31 2.64
CA SER A 95 -2.83 -0.09 2.57
C SER A 95 -1.43 -0.30 3.17
N ILE A 96 -0.50 0.65 2.92
CA ILE A 96 0.84 0.63 3.52
C ILE A 96 0.74 0.75 5.05
N LEU A 97 -0.07 1.68 5.55
CA LEU A 97 -0.26 1.87 6.99
C LEU A 97 -0.93 0.66 7.64
N ALA A 98 -1.93 0.06 6.99
CA ALA A 98 -2.57 -1.16 7.46
C ALA A 98 -1.56 -2.31 7.59
N ALA A 99 -0.74 -2.55 6.56
CA ALA A 99 0.29 -3.58 6.58
C ALA A 99 1.34 -3.31 7.68
N ARG A 100 1.77 -2.05 7.82
CA ARG A 100 2.74 -1.63 8.84
C ARG A 100 2.30 -1.98 10.27
N THR A 101 1.03 -1.82 10.60
CA THR A 101 0.52 -2.14 11.95
C THR A 101 0.64 -3.63 12.30
N LEU A 102 0.77 -4.49 11.28
CA LEU A 102 0.87 -5.93 11.46
C LEU A 102 2.31 -6.41 11.67
N ILE A 103 3.32 -5.55 11.46
CA ILE A 103 4.76 -5.88 11.70
C ILE A 103 4.99 -6.30 13.15
N GLU A 104 4.26 -5.72 14.10
CA GLU A 104 4.35 -6.11 15.52
C GLU A 104 3.82 -7.53 15.79
N LYS A 105 2.93 -8.04 14.93
CA LYS A 105 2.36 -9.39 15.06
C LYS A 105 3.24 -10.43 14.38
N ASP A 106 3.73 -10.13 13.19
CA ASP A 106 4.64 -10.97 12.43
C ASP A 106 5.63 -10.07 11.67
N PRO A 107 6.94 -10.19 11.93
CA PRO A 107 7.98 -9.38 11.29
C PRO A 107 7.99 -9.45 9.76
N ASP A 108 7.52 -10.54 9.16
CA ASP A 108 7.49 -10.69 7.69
C ASP A 108 6.54 -9.72 7.00
N TYR A 109 5.60 -9.09 7.74
CA TYR A 109 4.82 -7.97 7.21
C TYR A 109 5.67 -6.76 6.82
N THR A 110 6.95 -6.67 7.29
CA THR A 110 7.86 -5.61 6.83
C THR A 110 8.10 -5.70 5.33
N TYR A 111 8.17 -6.91 4.77
CA TYR A 111 8.33 -7.11 3.32
C TYR A 111 7.04 -6.82 2.55
N ALA A 112 5.88 -7.23 3.06
CA ALA A 112 4.59 -6.86 2.45
C ALA A 112 4.42 -5.34 2.41
N THR A 113 4.74 -4.66 3.51
CA THR A 113 4.68 -3.19 3.61
C THR A 113 5.65 -2.53 2.63
N ALA A 114 6.89 -3.04 2.51
CA ALA A 114 7.88 -2.55 1.56
C ALA A 114 7.41 -2.70 0.11
N ARG A 115 6.81 -3.83 -0.25
CA ARG A 115 6.29 -4.08 -1.60
C ARG A 115 5.13 -3.16 -1.98
N LEU A 116 4.24 -2.86 -1.03
CA LEU A 116 3.18 -1.86 -1.22
C LEU A 116 3.75 -0.45 -1.39
N LEU A 117 4.77 -0.08 -0.61
CA LEU A 117 5.47 1.20 -0.76
C LEU A 117 6.20 1.27 -2.11
N LEU A 118 6.90 0.20 -2.49
CA LEU A 118 7.60 0.12 -3.78
C LEU A 118 6.64 0.28 -4.96
N HIS A 119 5.43 -0.30 -4.88
CA HIS A 119 4.39 -0.10 -5.89
C HIS A 119 4.06 1.39 -6.10
N THR A 120 3.96 2.18 -5.02
CA THR A 120 3.69 3.62 -5.13
C THR A 120 4.87 4.38 -5.74
N ILE A 121 6.10 4.04 -5.37
CA ILE A 121 7.32 4.63 -5.93
C ILE A 121 7.41 4.32 -7.43
N VAL A 122 7.21 3.06 -7.83
CA VAL A 122 7.23 2.64 -9.24
C VAL A 122 6.17 3.38 -10.05
N ARG A 123 4.94 3.48 -9.53
CA ARG A 123 3.86 4.23 -10.19
C ARG A 123 4.21 5.70 -10.38
N GLU A 124 4.79 6.34 -9.37
CA GLU A 124 5.21 7.74 -9.43
C GLU A 124 6.34 7.94 -10.46
N VAL A 125 7.36 7.08 -10.44
CA VAL A 125 8.54 7.19 -11.31
C VAL A 125 8.21 6.89 -12.77
N LEU A 126 7.43 5.83 -13.02
CA LEU A 126 7.11 5.37 -14.37
C LEU A 126 5.85 6.05 -14.95
N GLY A 127 5.06 6.75 -14.12
CA GLY A 127 3.78 7.35 -14.51
C GLY A 127 2.70 6.33 -14.89
N ARG A 128 2.94 5.04 -14.60
CA ARG A 128 2.02 3.93 -14.88
C ARG A 128 2.18 2.83 -13.84
N GLU A 129 1.16 2.01 -13.68
CA GLU A 129 1.26 0.80 -12.87
C GLU A 129 2.00 -0.30 -13.63
N VAL A 130 2.91 -0.97 -12.92
CA VAL A 130 3.65 -2.12 -13.43
C VAL A 130 3.55 -3.24 -12.39
N THR A 131 3.21 -4.44 -12.86
CA THR A 131 3.23 -5.64 -12.02
C THR A 131 4.66 -6.12 -11.81
N GLN A 132 4.91 -6.93 -10.78
CA GLN A 132 6.24 -7.48 -10.52
C GLN A 132 6.81 -8.25 -11.73
N ASP A 133 5.97 -8.96 -12.46
CA ASP A 133 6.38 -9.71 -13.66
C ASP A 133 6.80 -8.80 -14.82
N GLY A 134 6.25 -7.58 -14.90
CA GLY A 134 6.60 -6.58 -15.91
C GLY A 134 7.78 -5.69 -15.54
N MET A 135 8.34 -5.83 -14.32
CA MET A 135 9.40 -4.92 -13.86
C MET A 135 10.72 -5.08 -14.62
N ALA A 136 11.04 -6.29 -15.10
CA ALA A 136 12.27 -6.51 -15.88
C ALA A 136 12.24 -5.72 -17.19
N GLU A 137 11.13 -5.77 -17.94
CA GLU A 137 10.95 -4.98 -19.15
C GLU A 137 10.92 -3.47 -18.85
N ALA A 138 10.24 -3.07 -17.76
CA ALA A 138 10.22 -1.67 -17.35
C ALA A 138 11.62 -1.13 -17.04
N TYR A 139 12.50 -1.92 -16.44
CA TYR A 139 13.89 -1.52 -16.19
C TYR A 139 14.68 -1.35 -17.48
N ILE A 140 14.55 -2.26 -18.44
CA ILE A 140 15.21 -2.16 -19.75
C ILE A 140 14.79 -0.87 -20.47
N GLU A 141 13.49 -0.56 -20.44
CA GLU A 141 12.92 0.61 -21.10
C GLU A 141 13.33 1.92 -20.39
N TYR A 142 13.21 1.95 -19.06
CA TYR A 142 13.32 3.20 -18.30
C TYR A 142 14.75 3.55 -17.88
N PHE A 143 15.62 2.57 -17.63
CA PHE A 143 16.96 2.82 -17.12
C PHE A 143 17.80 3.80 -17.98
N PRO A 144 17.85 3.68 -19.31
CA PRO A 144 18.57 4.64 -20.14
C PRO A 144 17.99 6.06 -20.04
N GLN A 145 16.66 6.17 -19.95
CA GLN A 145 15.97 7.45 -19.80
C GLN A 145 16.24 8.07 -18.43
N PHE A 146 16.29 7.26 -17.38
CA PHE A 146 16.63 7.69 -16.03
C PHE A 146 18.05 8.27 -15.96
N ILE A 147 19.05 7.57 -16.52
CA ILE A 147 20.44 8.05 -16.56
C ILE A 147 20.51 9.36 -17.32
N LYS A 148 19.92 9.44 -18.51
CA LYS A 148 19.92 10.66 -19.33
C LYS A 148 19.29 11.82 -18.58
N LYS A 149 18.10 11.62 -18.01
CA LYS A 149 17.39 12.64 -17.24
C LYS A 149 18.19 13.10 -16.00
N GLY A 150 18.89 12.17 -15.34
CA GLY A 150 19.76 12.48 -14.21
C GLY A 150 20.95 13.34 -14.61
N VAL A 151 21.57 13.06 -15.75
CA VAL A 151 22.66 13.87 -16.31
C VAL A 151 22.15 15.25 -16.74
N ASP A 152 21.03 15.30 -17.46
CA ASP A 152 20.42 16.55 -17.94
C ASP A 152 20.04 17.52 -16.79
N ASN A 153 19.85 17.00 -15.57
CA ASN A 153 19.53 17.77 -14.37
C ASN A 153 20.70 17.89 -13.37
N ASP A 154 21.94 17.62 -13.80
CA ASP A 154 23.15 17.69 -12.96
C ASP A 154 23.11 16.78 -11.70
N LEU A 155 22.28 15.74 -11.70
CA LEU A 155 22.17 14.77 -10.60
C LEU A 155 23.12 13.58 -10.76
N LEU A 156 23.52 13.28 -11.99
CA LEU A 156 24.41 12.17 -12.34
C LEU A 156 25.56 12.67 -13.20
N ASP A 157 26.70 11.98 -13.08
CA ASP A 157 27.92 12.30 -13.86
C ASP A 157 27.70 11.95 -15.34
N GLU A 158 28.03 12.87 -16.25
CA GLU A 158 27.92 12.71 -17.71
C GLU A 158 28.70 11.50 -18.26
N ARG A 159 29.76 11.08 -17.57
CA ARG A 159 30.53 9.89 -17.95
C ARG A 159 29.71 8.60 -17.96
N LEU A 160 28.59 8.57 -17.28
CA LEU A 160 27.66 7.44 -17.32
C LEU A 160 27.07 7.21 -18.71
N MET A 161 26.99 8.26 -19.54
CA MET A 161 26.51 8.18 -20.92
C MET A 161 27.45 7.43 -21.86
N GLN A 162 28.72 7.18 -21.43
CA GLN A 162 29.70 6.43 -22.21
C GLN A 162 29.48 4.91 -22.17
N TYR A 163 28.67 4.42 -21.25
CA TYR A 163 28.37 3.01 -21.10
C TYR A 163 27.17 2.58 -21.98
N ASP A 164 27.15 1.28 -22.28
CA ASP A 164 25.96 0.67 -22.92
C ASP A 164 24.79 0.60 -21.93
N LEU A 165 23.97 1.63 -21.90
CA LEU A 165 22.87 1.78 -20.96
C LEU A 165 21.77 0.73 -21.19
N GLN A 166 21.59 0.25 -22.43
CA GLN A 166 20.63 -0.82 -22.74
C GLN A 166 21.09 -2.14 -22.10
N ARG A 167 22.37 -2.47 -22.26
CA ARG A 167 22.95 -3.67 -21.64
C ARG A 167 22.93 -3.59 -20.12
N LEU A 168 23.17 -2.42 -19.54
CA LEU A 168 23.09 -2.21 -18.10
C LEU A 168 21.65 -2.37 -17.60
N GLY A 169 20.68 -1.78 -18.28
CA GLY A 169 19.25 -1.94 -17.96
C GLY A 169 18.81 -3.41 -17.99
N ALA A 170 19.24 -4.16 -19.03
CA ALA A 170 18.94 -5.58 -19.15
C ALA A 170 19.63 -6.46 -18.08
N ALA A 171 20.67 -5.96 -17.42
CA ALA A 171 21.38 -6.67 -16.34
C ALA A 171 20.74 -6.43 -14.96
N LEU A 172 19.79 -5.50 -14.83
CA LEU A 172 19.05 -5.26 -13.60
C LEU A 172 18.14 -6.46 -13.28
N LYS A 173 18.04 -6.78 -12.02
CA LYS A 173 17.30 -7.95 -11.54
C LYS A 173 16.13 -7.49 -10.66
N ALA A 174 14.96 -7.43 -11.25
CA ALA A 174 13.73 -6.97 -10.59
C ALA A 174 13.36 -7.79 -9.34
N GLU A 175 13.74 -9.07 -9.28
CA GLU A 175 13.51 -9.91 -8.10
C GLU A 175 14.27 -9.44 -6.85
N ARG A 176 15.28 -8.58 -7.00
CA ARG A 176 16.01 -7.99 -5.88
C ARG A 176 15.19 -6.96 -5.13
N ASP A 177 14.21 -6.34 -5.77
CA ASP A 177 13.32 -5.36 -5.17
C ASP A 177 12.49 -5.98 -4.04
N LEU A 178 12.18 -7.26 -4.17
CA LEU A 178 11.43 -8.01 -3.16
C LEU A 178 12.22 -8.28 -1.87
N LYS A 179 13.51 -7.95 -1.84
CA LYS A 179 14.39 -8.10 -0.67
C LYS A 179 14.43 -6.87 0.23
N PHE A 180 13.87 -5.74 -0.21
CA PHE A 180 13.76 -4.57 0.64
C PHE A 180 12.77 -4.83 1.77
N ASP A 181 13.16 -4.46 2.97
CA ASP A 181 12.26 -4.29 4.10
C ASP A 181 11.70 -2.86 4.12
N TYR A 182 10.68 -2.64 4.94
CA TYR A 182 10.00 -1.35 4.99
C TYR A 182 10.91 -0.21 5.45
N LEU A 183 11.75 -0.44 6.46
CA LEU A 183 12.65 0.60 6.98
C LEU A 183 13.75 0.93 5.97
N GLY A 184 14.33 -0.08 5.32
CA GLY A 184 15.35 0.11 4.31
C GLY A 184 14.86 0.81 3.04
N LEU A 185 13.55 0.77 2.76
CA LEU A 185 12.97 1.47 1.62
C LEU A 185 12.52 2.90 1.97
N GLN A 186 12.27 3.18 3.26
CA GLN A 186 11.80 4.48 3.73
C GLN A 186 12.93 5.48 4.03
N THR A 187 14.18 5.00 4.22
CA THR A 187 15.36 5.83 4.46
C THR A 187 16.01 6.28 3.18
#